data_45dff1783397c557e71ba3817c093365
#
_entry.id   45dff1783397c557e71ba3817c093365
#
_cell.length_a   1.000
_cell.length_b   1.000
_cell.length_c   1.000
_cell.angle_alpha   90.00
_cell.angle_beta   90.00
_cell.angle_gamma   90.00
#
_symmetry.space_group_name_H-M   'P 1'
#
loop_
_entity.id
_entity.type
_entity.pdbx_description
1 polymer ?
#
loop_
_entity_poly.entity_id
_entity_poly.type
_entity_poly.pdbx_seq_one_letter_code
_entity_poly.pdbx_strand_id
1 'polypeptide(L)'
;KKYLEENGPWNQLVKLKNIKITPIKDKVEVLLARDLIIEPFLVPHRDEFSETVGYNIIGPNESMLYIPDIDKWEKWEHDILFWIESNSYALLDGTFYYDDEVPNRNMSEIPHPLIIESMNYFSRLLKRDQRKIFFIHMNHTNPALFENSAASRSIIRNGHNTARLGMKFYF
;
A
#
# COMPACT_ATOMS: atom_id res chain seq x y z
N LYS A 1 16.33 9.39 8.27
CA LYS A 1 17.81 9.46 8.28
C LYS A 1 18.32 9.81 9.66
N LYS A 2 18.04 11.01 10.17
CA LYS A 2 18.52 11.52 11.47
C LYS A 2 18.26 10.54 12.61
N TYR A 3 17.05 9.96 12.70
CA TYR A 3 16.72 8.99 13.74
C TYR A 3 17.68 7.79 13.76
N LEU A 4 17.97 7.18 12.61
CA LEU A 4 18.87 6.02 12.51
C LEU A 4 20.34 6.39 12.78
N GLU A 5 20.74 7.64 12.49
CA GLU A 5 22.10 8.12 12.71
C GLU A 5 22.39 8.51 14.16
N GLU A 6 21.37 8.93 14.91
CA GLU A 6 21.51 9.50 16.26
C GLU A 6 21.07 8.56 17.40
N ASN A 7 20.25 7.52 17.11
CA ASN A 7 19.71 6.64 18.14
C ASN A 7 20.29 5.23 18.10
N GLY A 8 20.69 4.71 19.26
CA GLY A 8 21.09 3.32 19.43
C GLY A 8 19.88 2.35 19.40
N PRO A 9 20.07 1.09 18.96
CA PRO A 9 21.34 0.52 18.46
C PRO A 9 21.63 0.84 16.97
N TRP A 10 20.71 1.52 16.27
CA TRP A 10 20.77 1.75 14.83
C TRP A 10 22.01 2.54 14.38
N ASN A 11 22.41 3.54 15.17
CA ASN A 11 23.60 4.35 14.89
C ASN A 11 24.90 3.51 14.84
N GLN A 12 24.97 2.40 15.55
CA GLN A 12 26.10 1.47 15.46
C GLN A 12 26.21 0.85 14.08
N LEU A 13 25.06 0.42 13.50
CA LEU A 13 25.03 -0.18 12.15
C LEU A 13 25.48 0.82 11.09
N VAL A 14 25.12 2.09 11.23
CA VAL A 14 25.57 3.17 10.35
C VAL A 14 27.07 3.43 10.51
N LYS A 15 27.55 3.58 11.75
CA LYS A 15 28.98 3.83 12.07
C LYS A 15 29.90 2.70 11.58
N LEU A 16 29.47 1.45 11.78
CA LEU A 16 30.18 0.26 11.34
C LEU A 16 30.03 -0.02 9.83
N LYS A 17 29.29 0.83 9.11
CA LYS A 17 29.00 0.67 7.66
C LYS A 17 28.28 -0.63 7.30
N ASN A 18 27.54 -1.24 8.23
CA ASN A 18 26.70 -2.40 7.98
C ASN A 18 25.45 -2.00 7.17
N ILE A 19 24.99 -0.76 7.31
CA ILE A 19 23.92 -0.16 6.52
C ILE A 19 24.38 1.17 5.93
N LYS A 20 23.93 1.47 4.72
CA LYS A 20 24.06 2.77 4.05
C LYS A 20 22.67 3.37 3.89
N ILE A 21 22.49 4.60 4.39
CA ILE A 21 21.21 5.33 4.24
C ILE A 21 21.29 6.19 3.00
N THR A 22 20.47 5.88 2.00
CA THR A 22 20.34 6.66 0.77
C THR A 22 19.00 7.40 0.79
N PRO A 23 18.99 8.74 0.86
CA PRO A 23 17.76 9.52 0.74
C PRO A 23 17.14 9.32 -0.65
N ILE A 24 15.83 9.18 -0.67
CA ILE A 24 15.02 9.19 -1.89
C ILE A 24 14.18 10.46 -1.91
N LYS A 25 13.65 10.84 -3.07
CA LYS A 25 12.83 12.04 -3.24
C LYS A 25 11.54 11.68 -3.96
N ASP A 26 10.48 12.40 -3.64
CA ASP A 26 9.19 12.32 -4.31
C ASP A 26 9.35 12.40 -5.83
N LYS A 27 8.73 11.48 -6.55
CA LYS A 27 8.71 11.39 -8.04
C LYS A 27 10.10 11.33 -8.70
N VAL A 28 11.11 10.87 -7.96
CA VAL A 28 12.45 10.66 -8.50
C VAL A 28 12.77 9.17 -8.53
N GLU A 29 12.90 8.63 -9.71
CA GLU A 29 13.22 7.22 -9.93
C GLU A 29 14.54 6.81 -9.26
N VAL A 30 14.54 5.63 -8.68
CA VAL A 30 15.70 4.99 -8.06
C VAL A 30 15.91 3.62 -8.71
N LEU A 31 17.03 3.45 -9.38
CA LEU A 31 17.44 2.15 -9.93
C LEU A 31 17.90 1.24 -8.80
N LEU A 32 17.16 0.17 -8.52
CA LEU A 32 17.50 -0.83 -7.50
C LEU A 32 18.36 -1.95 -8.04
N ALA A 33 18.10 -2.37 -9.29
CA ALA A 33 18.85 -3.41 -10.00
C ALA A 33 18.82 -3.10 -11.50
N ARG A 34 19.50 -3.90 -12.31
CA ARG A 34 19.65 -3.65 -13.75
C ARG A 34 18.33 -3.28 -14.45
N ASP A 35 17.24 -3.97 -14.12
CA ASP A 35 15.95 -3.82 -14.78
C ASP A 35 14.82 -3.61 -13.76
N LEU A 36 15.13 -3.06 -12.58
CA LEU A 36 14.17 -2.80 -11.51
C LEU A 36 14.30 -1.35 -11.02
N ILE A 37 13.26 -0.57 -11.26
CA ILE A 37 13.18 0.83 -10.86
C ILE A 37 12.06 0.98 -9.84
N ILE A 38 12.25 1.84 -8.85
CA ILE A 38 11.17 2.35 -8.00
C ILE A 38 11.01 3.85 -8.18
N GLU A 39 9.79 4.32 -8.27
CA GLU A 39 9.42 5.72 -8.19
C GLU A 39 8.61 5.94 -6.92
N PRO A 40 9.17 6.57 -5.87
CA PRO A 40 8.43 6.93 -4.68
C PRO A 40 7.52 8.13 -4.96
N PHE A 41 6.34 8.17 -4.36
CA PHE A 41 5.42 9.30 -4.40
C PHE A 41 4.73 9.50 -3.06
N LEU A 42 4.40 10.76 -2.75
CA LEU A 42 3.70 11.09 -1.52
C LEU A 42 2.23 10.68 -1.60
N VAL A 43 1.71 10.19 -0.48
CA VAL A 43 0.29 9.91 -0.29
C VAL A 43 -0.20 10.62 0.98
N PRO A 44 -1.44 11.09 1.04
CA PRO A 44 -1.98 11.71 2.24
C PRO A 44 -2.11 10.69 3.37
N HIS A 45 -1.61 11.05 4.53
CA HIS A 45 -1.77 10.29 5.77
C HIS A 45 -1.47 11.19 6.98
N ARG A 46 -1.20 10.61 8.15
CA ARG A 46 -0.72 11.34 9.34
C ARG A 46 0.77 11.60 9.21
N ASP A 47 1.11 12.81 8.84
CA ASP A 47 2.50 13.21 8.55
C ASP A 47 3.12 14.04 9.68
N GLU A 48 2.69 13.82 10.94
CA GLU A 48 3.18 14.58 12.10
C GLU A 48 4.69 14.41 12.34
N PHE A 49 5.26 13.29 11.92
CA PHE A 49 6.67 12.95 12.14
C PHE A 49 7.46 12.62 10.87
N SER A 50 6.80 12.17 9.83
CA SER A 50 7.42 11.81 8.54
C SER A 50 6.36 11.72 7.46
N GLU A 51 6.77 11.96 6.22
CA GLU A 51 5.91 11.73 5.06
C GLU A 51 5.56 10.24 4.91
N THR A 52 4.34 9.98 4.42
CA THR A 52 3.90 8.65 4.00
C THR A 52 4.04 8.53 2.49
N VAL A 53 4.58 7.41 2.04
CA VAL A 53 4.92 7.19 0.63
C VAL A 53 4.32 5.91 0.07
N GLY A 54 3.87 5.98 -1.17
CA GLY A 54 3.66 4.83 -2.03
C GLY A 54 4.83 4.67 -3.01
N TYR A 55 4.81 3.57 -3.75
CA TYR A 55 5.84 3.26 -4.75
C TYR A 55 5.21 2.74 -6.03
N ASN A 56 5.71 3.22 -7.15
CA ASN A 56 5.55 2.57 -8.43
C ASN A 56 6.79 1.72 -8.67
N ILE A 57 6.64 0.41 -8.77
CA ILE A 57 7.73 -0.56 -8.92
C ILE A 57 7.67 -1.05 -10.36
N ILE A 58 8.72 -0.78 -11.13
CA ILE A 58 8.76 -1.01 -12.57
C ILE A 58 9.84 -2.05 -12.86
N GLY A 59 9.41 -3.20 -13.32
CA GLY A 59 10.27 -4.26 -13.84
C GLY A 59 10.35 -4.25 -15.37
N PRO A 60 11.06 -5.20 -15.96
CA PRO A 60 11.23 -5.25 -17.42
C PRO A 60 9.96 -5.59 -18.20
N ASN A 61 9.01 -6.29 -17.59
CA ASN A 61 7.79 -6.75 -18.25
C ASN A 61 6.52 -6.26 -17.55
N GLU A 62 6.54 -6.13 -16.24
CA GLU A 62 5.38 -5.85 -15.40
C GLU A 62 5.70 -4.72 -14.41
N SER A 63 4.65 -4.07 -13.91
CA SER A 63 4.76 -3.02 -12.92
C SER A 63 3.78 -3.23 -11.77
N MET A 64 4.09 -2.63 -10.62
CA MET A 64 3.27 -2.74 -9.42
C MET A 64 3.10 -1.38 -8.76
N LEU A 65 1.87 -1.01 -8.54
CA LEU A 65 1.50 0.07 -7.62
C LEU A 65 1.47 -0.48 -6.19
N TYR A 66 2.22 0.14 -5.28
CA TYR A 66 2.32 -0.26 -3.88
C TYR A 66 1.96 0.91 -2.96
N ILE A 67 0.76 0.89 -2.39
CA ILE A 67 0.25 1.90 -1.45
C ILE A 67 -0.28 1.16 -0.21
N PRO A 68 0.58 0.80 0.74
CA PRO A 68 0.18 0.03 1.92
C PRO A 68 -0.59 0.84 2.95
N ASP A 69 -0.43 2.15 2.93
CA ASP A 69 -0.93 3.06 3.95
C ASP A 69 -1.29 4.40 3.32
N ILE A 70 -2.54 4.82 3.44
CA ILE A 70 -3.06 6.07 2.86
C ILE A 70 -4.32 6.50 3.61
N ASP A 71 -4.61 7.79 3.67
CA ASP A 71 -5.93 8.31 4.04
C ASP A 71 -6.95 8.02 2.91
N LYS A 72 -8.14 8.56 2.97
CA LYS A 72 -9.20 8.35 1.96
C LYS A 72 -8.71 8.68 0.55
N TRP A 73 -9.11 7.88 -0.43
CA TRP A 73 -8.71 8.05 -1.84
C TRP A 73 -9.02 9.46 -2.38
N GLU A 74 -10.10 10.07 -1.91
CA GLU A 74 -10.53 11.41 -2.34
C GLU A 74 -9.62 12.53 -1.83
N LYS A 75 -8.78 12.27 -0.84
CA LYS A 75 -7.80 13.23 -0.33
C LYS A 75 -6.49 13.22 -1.11
N TRP A 76 -6.27 12.20 -1.93
CA TRP A 76 -5.08 12.13 -2.76
C TRP A 76 -5.27 12.97 -4.02
N GLU A 77 -4.28 13.79 -4.37
CA GLU A 77 -4.31 14.68 -5.54
C GLU A 77 -4.32 13.92 -6.89
N HIS A 78 -4.01 12.62 -6.85
CA HIS A 78 -3.94 11.77 -8.04
C HIS A 78 -5.15 10.87 -8.16
N ASP A 79 -5.53 10.54 -9.39
CA ASP A 79 -6.58 9.56 -9.66
C ASP A 79 -6.05 8.13 -9.49
N ILE A 80 -6.41 7.49 -8.40
CA ILE A 80 -6.04 6.09 -8.11
C ILE A 80 -6.50 5.12 -9.22
N LEU A 81 -7.62 5.40 -9.89
CA LEU A 81 -8.10 4.53 -10.97
C LEU A 81 -7.12 4.52 -12.13
N PHE A 82 -6.61 5.69 -12.54
CA PHE A 82 -5.58 5.80 -13.57
C PHE A 82 -4.31 5.02 -13.19
N TRP A 83 -3.89 5.10 -11.93
CA TRP A 83 -2.70 4.37 -11.44
C TRP A 83 -2.91 2.85 -11.46
N ILE A 84 -4.10 2.36 -11.10
CA ILE A 84 -4.43 0.93 -11.17
C ILE A 84 -4.45 0.45 -12.64
N GLU A 85 -5.06 1.21 -13.54
CA GLU A 85 -5.11 0.88 -14.96
C GLU A 85 -3.71 0.79 -15.58
N SER A 86 -2.82 1.69 -15.19
CA SER A 86 -1.44 1.82 -15.71
C SER A 86 -0.48 0.75 -15.20
N ASN A 87 -0.86 -0.04 -14.19
CA ASN A 87 0.00 -1.06 -13.59
C ASN A 87 -0.54 -2.46 -13.84
N SER A 88 0.35 -3.46 -13.73
CA SER A 88 0.00 -4.88 -13.83
C SER A 88 -0.57 -5.42 -12.52
N TYR A 89 -0.11 -4.89 -11.39
CA TYR A 89 -0.55 -5.23 -10.05
C TYR A 89 -0.76 -3.95 -9.24
N ALA A 90 -1.68 -3.99 -8.27
CA ALA A 90 -1.93 -2.90 -7.33
C ALA A 90 -2.10 -3.49 -5.92
N LEU A 91 -1.10 -3.29 -5.06
CA LEU A 91 -1.11 -3.67 -3.66
C LEU A 91 -1.51 -2.45 -2.85
N LEU A 92 -2.74 -2.45 -2.33
CA LEU A 92 -3.40 -1.27 -1.77
C LEU A 92 -3.79 -1.46 -0.31
N ASP A 93 -3.91 -0.35 0.41
CA ASP A 93 -4.37 -0.31 1.79
C ASP A 93 -5.67 -1.09 1.99
N GLY A 94 -5.64 -2.02 2.89
CA GLY A 94 -6.74 -2.83 3.33
C GLY A 94 -6.79 -2.95 4.85
N THR A 95 -6.37 -1.92 5.57
CA THR A 95 -6.23 -1.93 7.03
C THR A 95 -7.51 -2.36 7.71
N PHE A 96 -8.66 -1.80 7.32
CA PHE A 96 -9.97 -2.15 7.86
C PHE A 96 -10.93 -2.58 6.75
N TYR A 97 -11.79 -3.56 7.04
CA TYR A 97 -12.80 -4.01 6.10
C TYR A 97 -14.06 -3.12 6.18
N TYR A 98 -14.53 -2.81 7.40
CA TYR A 98 -15.72 -1.99 7.67
C TYR A 98 -15.54 -1.13 8.94
N ASP A 99 -16.50 -0.29 9.25
CA ASP A 99 -16.41 0.81 10.22
C ASP A 99 -16.64 0.46 11.70
N ASP A 100 -16.96 -0.79 12.02
CA ASP A 100 -17.19 -1.24 13.40
C ASP A 100 -16.13 -2.25 13.92
N GLU A 101 -15.00 -2.37 13.22
CA GLU A 101 -13.93 -3.31 13.60
C GLU A 101 -13.23 -2.96 14.91
N VAL A 102 -13.21 -1.71 15.30
CA VAL A 102 -12.55 -1.26 16.53
C VAL A 102 -13.60 -0.70 17.49
N PRO A 103 -14.01 -1.49 18.50
CA PRO A 103 -14.98 -1.03 19.49
C PRO A 103 -14.57 0.27 20.19
N ASN A 104 -15.52 1.16 20.42
CA ASN A 104 -15.33 2.43 21.12
C ASN A 104 -14.39 3.44 20.42
N ARG A 105 -14.14 3.29 19.15
CA ARG A 105 -13.37 4.25 18.36
C ARG A 105 -14.18 4.80 17.21
N ASN A 106 -14.15 6.12 17.04
CA ASN A 106 -14.77 6.75 15.88
C ASN A 106 -13.93 6.46 14.63
N MET A 107 -14.40 5.57 13.78
CA MET A 107 -13.68 5.15 12.56
C MET A 107 -13.56 6.28 11.52
N SER A 108 -14.38 7.32 11.58
CA SER A 108 -14.25 8.48 10.70
C SER A 108 -12.97 9.30 10.95
N GLU A 109 -12.37 9.13 12.13
CA GLU A 109 -11.09 9.78 12.51
C GLU A 109 -9.87 8.92 12.13
N ILE A 110 -10.09 7.70 11.65
CA ILE A 110 -9.02 6.78 11.25
C ILE A 110 -8.68 7.06 9.78
N PRO A 111 -7.42 7.41 9.50
CA PRO A 111 -7.00 7.82 8.16
C PRO A 111 -6.69 6.60 7.28
N HIS A 112 -7.69 5.76 7.02
CA HIS A 112 -7.61 4.64 6.08
C HIS A 112 -8.91 4.52 5.29
N PRO A 113 -8.85 4.18 4.00
CA PRO A 113 -10.05 3.79 3.27
C PRO A 113 -10.49 2.40 3.76
N LEU A 114 -11.78 2.19 3.98
CA LEU A 114 -12.29 0.85 4.26
C LEU A 114 -12.26 0.00 2.99
N ILE A 115 -12.05 -1.31 3.12
CA ILE A 115 -12.08 -2.20 1.95
C ILE A 115 -13.42 -2.12 1.23
N ILE A 116 -14.54 -2.02 1.96
CA ILE A 116 -15.87 -1.86 1.33
C ILE A 116 -16.01 -0.55 0.55
N GLU A 117 -15.45 0.56 1.06
CA GLU A 117 -15.40 1.86 0.37
C GLU A 117 -14.54 1.73 -0.89
N SER A 118 -13.35 1.15 -0.77
CA SER A 118 -12.42 0.93 -1.88
C SER A 118 -13.03 0.06 -2.97
N MET A 119 -13.69 -1.05 -2.63
CA MET A 119 -14.37 -1.90 -3.61
C MET A 119 -15.48 -1.15 -4.35
N ASN A 120 -16.25 -0.31 -3.65
CA ASN A 120 -17.27 0.52 -4.28
C ASN A 120 -16.64 1.57 -5.21
N TYR A 121 -15.57 2.23 -4.78
CA TYR A 121 -14.85 3.21 -5.58
C TYR A 121 -14.26 2.58 -6.84
N PHE A 122 -13.63 1.41 -6.72
CA PHE A 122 -12.99 0.67 -7.82
C PHE A 122 -13.98 -0.08 -8.72
N SER A 123 -15.28 -0.13 -8.36
CA SER A 123 -16.31 -0.73 -9.23
C SER A 123 -16.44 -0.04 -10.59
N ARG A 124 -15.94 1.19 -10.72
CA ARG A 124 -15.86 1.98 -11.96
C ARG A 124 -14.81 1.46 -12.94
N LEU A 125 -13.81 0.69 -12.47
CA LEU A 125 -12.81 0.05 -13.31
C LEU A 125 -13.41 -1.10 -14.11
N LEU A 126 -12.79 -1.41 -15.25
CA LEU A 126 -13.08 -2.64 -15.99
C LEU A 126 -12.74 -3.87 -15.11
N LYS A 127 -13.44 -4.98 -15.32
CA LYS A 127 -13.22 -6.21 -14.55
C LYS A 127 -11.79 -6.75 -14.62
N ARG A 128 -11.11 -6.54 -15.75
CA ARG A 128 -9.68 -6.90 -15.88
C ARG A 128 -8.78 -6.11 -14.92
N ASP A 129 -9.10 -4.82 -14.70
CA ASP A 129 -8.30 -3.94 -13.86
C ASP A 129 -8.64 -4.12 -12.38
N GLN A 130 -9.90 -4.42 -12.05
CA GLN A 130 -10.29 -4.81 -10.69
C GLN A 130 -9.51 -6.04 -10.18
N ARG A 131 -9.17 -7.00 -11.06
CA ARG A 131 -8.42 -8.23 -10.73
C ARG A 131 -6.94 -7.97 -10.39
N LYS A 132 -6.39 -6.82 -10.76
CA LYS A 132 -5.03 -6.41 -10.43
C LYS A 132 -4.87 -6.02 -8.95
N ILE A 133 -5.99 -5.76 -8.26
CA ILE A 133 -6.02 -5.21 -6.91
C ILE A 133 -5.89 -6.32 -5.87
N PHE A 134 -4.93 -6.12 -4.96
CA PHE A 134 -4.66 -6.96 -3.80
C PHE A 134 -4.66 -6.09 -2.54
N PHE A 135 -5.58 -6.32 -1.62
CA PHE A 135 -5.58 -5.65 -0.33
C PHE A 135 -4.48 -6.21 0.57
N ILE A 136 -3.73 -5.31 1.21
CA ILE A 136 -2.59 -5.58 2.10
C ILE A 136 -2.72 -4.78 3.39
N HIS A 137 -1.72 -4.82 4.28
CA HIS A 137 -1.62 -3.99 5.49
C HIS A 137 -2.79 -4.15 6.48
N MET A 138 -3.39 -5.34 6.54
CA MET A 138 -4.59 -5.58 7.34
C MET A 138 -4.32 -5.51 8.83
N ASN A 139 -5.17 -4.77 9.56
CA ASN A 139 -5.19 -4.80 11.02
C ASN A 139 -5.62 -6.19 11.53
N HIS A 140 -5.17 -6.55 12.72
CA HIS A 140 -5.50 -7.86 13.34
C HIS A 140 -7.01 -8.09 13.57
N THR A 141 -7.81 -7.04 13.60
CA THR A 141 -9.28 -7.10 13.69
C THR A 141 -9.96 -7.36 12.35
N ASN A 142 -9.24 -7.17 11.23
CA ASN A 142 -9.84 -7.25 9.90
C ASN A 142 -10.29 -8.68 9.57
N PRO A 143 -11.61 -8.91 9.34
CA PRO A 143 -12.13 -10.24 9.03
C PRO A 143 -11.58 -10.82 7.72
N ALA A 144 -11.07 -10.00 6.81
CA ALA A 144 -10.47 -10.46 5.55
C ALA A 144 -9.13 -11.20 5.74
N LEU A 145 -8.53 -11.18 6.95
CA LEU A 145 -7.40 -12.04 7.31
C LEU A 145 -7.73 -13.52 7.20
N PHE A 146 -9.00 -13.89 7.42
CA PHE A 146 -9.45 -15.29 7.38
C PHE A 146 -10.00 -15.63 5.99
N GLU A 147 -9.36 -16.57 5.29
CA GLU A 147 -9.70 -16.95 3.91
C GLU A 147 -11.17 -17.33 3.71
N ASN A 148 -11.75 -18.02 4.70
CA ASN A 148 -13.13 -18.47 4.66
C ASN A 148 -14.15 -17.49 5.28
N SER A 149 -13.74 -16.26 5.57
CA SER A 149 -14.66 -15.25 6.10
C SER A 149 -15.63 -14.74 5.03
N ALA A 150 -16.73 -14.14 5.48
CA ALA A 150 -17.64 -13.46 4.57
C ALA A 150 -16.96 -12.29 3.86
N ALA A 151 -16.05 -11.60 4.54
CA ALA A 151 -15.26 -10.49 3.99
C ALA A 151 -14.36 -10.97 2.84
N SER A 152 -13.54 -12.02 3.05
CA SER A 152 -12.68 -12.58 1.99
C SER A 152 -13.49 -13.03 0.78
N ARG A 153 -14.61 -13.73 1.00
CA ARG A 153 -15.50 -14.15 -0.10
C ARG A 153 -16.13 -12.95 -0.84
N SER A 154 -16.42 -11.86 -0.13
CA SER A 154 -16.95 -10.64 -0.73
C SER A 154 -15.91 -9.95 -1.61
N ILE A 155 -14.66 -9.84 -1.14
CA ILE A 155 -13.53 -9.28 -1.93
C ILE A 155 -13.40 -10.03 -3.25
N ILE A 156 -13.35 -11.37 -3.21
CA ILE A 156 -13.21 -12.22 -4.40
C ILE A 156 -14.42 -12.06 -5.35
N ARG A 157 -15.65 -12.07 -4.82
CA ARG A 157 -16.86 -11.89 -5.65
C ARG A 157 -16.90 -10.53 -6.36
N ASN A 158 -16.33 -9.50 -5.75
CA ASN A 158 -16.21 -8.17 -6.36
C ASN A 158 -15.04 -8.07 -7.36
N GLY A 159 -14.28 -9.15 -7.54
CA GLY A 159 -13.19 -9.23 -8.53
C GLY A 159 -11.85 -8.75 -8.02
N HIS A 160 -11.71 -8.55 -6.72
CA HIS A 160 -10.45 -8.16 -6.08
C HIS A 160 -9.80 -9.34 -5.35
N ASN A 161 -8.63 -9.12 -4.78
CA ASN A 161 -7.85 -10.14 -4.08
C ASN A 161 -7.38 -9.63 -2.71
N THR A 162 -6.92 -10.57 -1.90
CA THR A 162 -6.17 -10.32 -0.67
C THR A 162 -4.80 -10.93 -0.83
N ALA A 163 -3.74 -10.16 -0.61
CA ALA A 163 -2.38 -10.71 -0.61
C ALA A 163 -2.19 -11.65 0.60
N ARG A 164 -1.47 -12.75 0.38
CA ARG A 164 -1.21 -13.78 1.38
C ARG A 164 0.27 -14.08 1.49
N LEU A 165 0.69 -14.52 2.67
CA LEU A 165 2.08 -14.94 2.90
C LEU A 165 2.51 -16.01 1.88
N GLY A 166 3.66 -15.78 1.25
CA GLY A 166 4.21 -16.67 0.23
C GLY A 166 3.71 -16.41 -1.20
N MET A 167 2.78 -15.46 -1.41
CA MET A 167 2.40 -15.02 -2.75
C MET A 167 3.61 -14.37 -3.46
N LYS A 168 3.75 -14.64 -4.74
CA LYS A 168 4.86 -14.12 -5.57
C LYS A 168 4.30 -13.34 -6.74
N PHE A 169 4.90 -12.20 -7.01
CA PHE A 169 4.66 -11.36 -8.18
C PHE A 169 5.91 -11.39 -9.05
N TYR A 170 5.74 -11.44 -10.35
CA TYR A 170 6.85 -11.53 -11.31
C TYR A 170 6.84 -10.28 -12.17
N PHE A 171 8.03 -9.71 -12.36
CA PHE A 171 8.24 -8.46 -13.10
C PHE A 171 8.97 -8.68 -14.42
#